data_49b11191feb9a27ae53e1695066f5e95
#
_entry.id   49b11191feb9a27ae53e1695066f5e95
#
_cell.length_a   1.000
_cell.length_b   1.000
_cell.length_c   1.000
_cell.angle_alpha   90.00
_cell.angle_beta   90.00
_cell.angle_gamma   90.00
#
_symmetry.space_group_name_H-M   'P 1'
#
loop_
_entity.id
_entity.type
_entity.pdbx_description
1 polymer ?
#
loop_
_entity_poly.entity_id
_entity_poly.type
_entity_poly.pdbx_seq_one_letter_code
_entity_poly.pdbx_strand_id
1 'polypeptide(L)'
;MIRRLKSLICRRSFQAVRRGLAIVLTCALSACGGGGGSSPTPAVGTTGALPTAAAGDANAVPLYVDGGVPLNLGFTLPNAIYVDIDVCAPGGATCAIINHVLVDTGSVGLRLVASAIYAANPALLAAMPQASTATGAVTGECLPFASGTTWGGVRTADLHWGGTNYSGETAAGIPIQVIGDTDSRVASIPAACSGMGSPMQSVSDLGGNGIIGIGLFAQDCGSYCAQTTATPIYYQCGSAGCSPVTMSTSQQVSNPVSSAATDSNGSMISLPAGGAVQSNGL
;
A
#
# COMPACT_ATOMS: atom_id res chain seq x y z
N MET A 1 -23.06 27.99 55.82
CA MET A 1 -24.36 28.53 55.37
C MET A 1 -24.28 28.68 53.86
N ILE A 2 -24.99 27.99 53.11
CA ILE A 2 -25.64 27.99 51.81
C ILE A 2 -25.35 26.68 51.07
N ARG A 3 -26.23 25.75 51.32
CA ARG A 3 -26.54 24.58 50.48
C ARG A 3 -27.77 24.92 49.62
N ARG A 4 -27.81 24.31 48.44
CA ARG A 4 -28.92 24.11 47.50
C ARG A 4 -29.13 25.22 46.46
N LEU A 5 -28.67 24.87 45.25
CA LEU A 5 -29.43 25.04 44.00
C LEU A 5 -28.80 24.22 42.90
N LYS A 6 -29.10 22.94 42.81
CA LYS A 6 -28.85 22.07 41.64
C LYS A 6 -29.98 21.06 41.60
N SER A 7 -30.93 21.29 40.73
CA SER A 7 -31.79 20.29 40.09
C SER A 7 -33.04 20.97 39.57
N LEU A 8 -33.03 21.36 38.31
CA LEU A 8 -34.25 21.65 37.53
C LEU A 8 -33.94 22.09 36.09
N ILE A 9 -33.00 21.48 35.38
CA ILE A 9 -32.90 21.61 33.93
C ILE A 9 -32.37 20.28 33.39
N CYS A 10 -33.19 19.25 33.34
CA CYS A 10 -32.93 18.08 32.48
C CYS A 10 -34.17 17.18 32.44
N ARG A 11 -35.30 17.69 31.96
CA ARG A 11 -36.51 16.87 31.69
C ARG A 11 -37.45 17.45 30.62
N ARG A 12 -36.94 18.07 29.55
CA ARG A 12 -37.82 18.48 28.44
C ARG A 12 -37.18 18.43 27.06
N SER A 13 -36.39 17.45 26.73
CA SER A 13 -35.84 17.32 25.37
C SER A 13 -35.87 15.89 24.78
N PHE A 14 -36.70 15.01 25.29
CA PHE A 14 -36.77 13.62 24.82
C PHE A 14 -38.08 13.18 24.17
N GLN A 15 -38.98 14.10 23.80
CA GLN A 15 -40.27 13.75 23.18
C GLN A 15 -40.51 14.31 21.77
N ALA A 16 -39.56 14.99 21.15
CA ALA A 16 -39.72 15.57 19.80
C ALA A 16 -39.05 14.78 18.66
N VAL A 17 -38.35 13.69 18.95
CA VAL A 17 -37.62 12.92 17.88
C VAL A 17 -38.33 11.62 17.46
N ARG A 18 -39.53 11.33 18.01
CA ARG A 18 -40.24 10.06 17.70
C ARG A 18 -41.33 10.16 16.64
N ARG A 19 -41.52 11.28 15.94
CA ARG A 19 -42.56 11.43 14.91
C ARG A 19 -42.08 11.80 13.51
N GLY A 20 -40.78 11.81 13.25
CA GLY A 20 -40.18 12.17 11.96
C GLY A 20 -39.56 11.03 11.15
N LEU A 21 -39.61 9.78 11.60
CA LEU A 21 -38.86 8.68 10.96
C LEU A 21 -39.76 7.58 10.33
N ALA A 22 -40.97 7.91 9.92
CA ALA A 22 -41.90 6.94 9.34
C ALA A 22 -42.40 7.25 7.91
N ILE A 23 -41.82 8.21 7.18
CA ILE A 23 -42.32 8.61 5.85
C ILE A 23 -41.21 8.66 4.75
N VAL A 24 -40.09 7.97 4.86
CA VAL A 24 -39.08 7.97 3.78
C VAL A 24 -38.73 6.56 3.28
N LEU A 25 -39.52 5.56 3.55
CA LEU A 25 -39.19 4.19 3.09
C LEU A 25 -40.24 3.56 2.17
N THR A 26 -40.94 4.34 1.34
CA THR A 26 -41.93 3.80 0.39
C THR A 26 -41.88 4.39 -1.03
N CYS A 27 -40.79 4.99 -1.48
CA CYS A 27 -40.70 5.52 -2.87
C CYS A 27 -39.50 5.03 -3.69
N ALA A 28 -39.03 3.79 -3.51
CA ALA A 28 -37.90 3.27 -4.28
C ALA A 28 -38.20 1.89 -4.93
N LEU A 29 -39.43 1.60 -5.30
CA LEU A 29 -39.79 0.34 -5.98
C LEU A 29 -40.82 0.53 -7.11
N SER A 30 -40.62 1.49 -8.02
CA SER A 30 -41.40 1.56 -9.23
C SER A 30 -40.68 2.33 -10.35
N ALA A 31 -39.63 1.73 -10.87
CA ALA A 31 -39.05 2.09 -12.15
C ALA A 31 -38.48 0.85 -12.83
N CYS A 32 -39.36 -0.09 -13.18
CA CYS A 32 -39.05 -1.12 -14.16
C CYS A 32 -40.34 -1.29 -15.02
N GLY A 33 -40.46 -0.48 -16.04
CA GLY A 33 -41.55 -0.48 -17.00
C GLY A 33 -41.02 -0.21 -18.39
N GLY A 34 -40.88 -1.27 -19.19
CA GLY A 34 -41.22 -1.35 -20.59
C GLY A 34 -40.53 -0.43 -21.60
N GLY A 35 -39.55 -0.93 -22.27
CA GLY A 35 -39.05 -0.48 -23.56
C GLY A 35 -38.41 -1.65 -24.27
N GLY A 36 -39.18 -2.34 -25.13
CA GLY A 36 -38.67 -3.39 -26.00
C GLY A 36 -37.71 -2.85 -27.04
N GLY A 37 -36.45 -2.83 -26.72
CA GLY A 37 -35.34 -2.76 -27.66
C GLY A 37 -34.51 -3.99 -27.41
N SER A 38 -34.35 -4.86 -28.38
CA SER A 38 -33.40 -5.96 -28.36
C SER A 38 -32.00 -5.41 -28.25
N SER A 39 -31.58 -5.13 -27.01
CA SER A 39 -30.14 -4.98 -26.72
C SER A 39 -29.46 -6.31 -27.06
N PRO A 40 -28.39 -6.32 -27.83
CA PRO A 40 -27.61 -7.53 -28.00
C PRO A 40 -27.22 -7.97 -26.60
N THR A 41 -27.67 -9.18 -26.23
CA THR A 41 -27.16 -9.90 -25.06
C THR A 41 -25.64 -9.80 -25.16
N PRO A 42 -24.94 -9.22 -24.16
CA PRO A 42 -23.50 -9.32 -24.19
C PRO A 42 -23.20 -10.81 -24.32
N ALA A 43 -22.49 -11.17 -25.38
CA ALA A 43 -21.99 -12.52 -25.53
C ALA A 43 -21.24 -12.81 -24.23
N VAL A 44 -21.79 -13.74 -23.43
CA VAL A 44 -21.03 -14.35 -22.36
C VAL A 44 -19.86 -14.97 -23.10
N GLY A 45 -18.73 -14.25 -23.07
CA GLY A 45 -17.50 -14.75 -23.67
C GLY A 45 -17.33 -16.15 -23.12
N THR A 46 -17.17 -17.10 -24.03
CA THR A 46 -16.77 -18.46 -23.67
C THR A 46 -15.75 -18.29 -22.53
N THR A 47 -16.00 -18.99 -21.42
CA THR A 47 -15.08 -19.08 -20.31
C THR A 47 -13.76 -19.65 -20.85
N GLY A 48 -12.99 -18.79 -21.48
CA GLY A 48 -11.60 -19.09 -21.76
C GLY A 48 -10.96 -19.35 -20.41
N ALA A 49 -10.27 -20.47 -20.25
CA ALA A 49 -9.44 -20.69 -19.10
C ALA A 49 -8.62 -19.41 -18.87
N LEU A 50 -8.59 -18.91 -17.62
CA LEU A 50 -7.70 -17.79 -17.29
C LEU A 50 -6.29 -18.13 -17.80
N PRO A 51 -5.57 -17.18 -18.38
CA PRO A 51 -4.22 -17.45 -18.81
C PRO A 51 -3.42 -18.02 -17.64
N THR A 52 -2.77 -19.14 -17.86
CA THR A 52 -1.90 -19.75 -16.87
C THR A 52 -0.53 -19.12 -17.09
N ALA A 53 -0.06 -18.33 -16.12
CA ALA A 53 1.31 -17.82 -16.15
C ALA A 53 2.28 -19.00 -16.00
N ALA A 54 3.29 -19.05 -16.85
CA ALA A 54 4.38 -20.01 -16.73
C ALA A 54 5.59 -19.36 -16.06
N ALA A 55 6.34 -20.14 -15.31
CA ALA A 55 7.62 -19.66 -14.77
C ALA A 55 8.54 -19.25 -15.95
N GLY A 56 9.02 -18.00 -15.92
CA GLY A 56 9.83 -17.43 -16.97
C GLY A 56 9.08 -16.56 -17.99
N ASP A 57 7.74 -16.47 -17.91
CA ASP A 57 7.01 -15.43 -18.65
C ASP A 57 7.44 -14.04 -18.18
N ALA A 58 7.52 -13.09 -19.11
CA ALA A 58 8.07 -11.77 -18.85
C ALA A 58 7.35 -11.03 -17.69
N ASN A 59 6.04 -11.25 -17.55
CA ASN A 59 5.19 -10.59 -16.54
C ASN A 59 4.74 -11.53 -15.40
N ALA A 60 5.38 -12.70 -15.25
CA ALA A 60 5.06 -13.68 -14.24
C ALA A 60 6.10 -13.72 -13.12
N VAL A 61 5.63 -13.66 -11.88
CA VAL A 61 6.47 -13.76 -10.68
C VAL A 61 6.03 -14.97 -9.86
N PRO A 62 6.95 -15.88 -9.49
CA PRO A 62 6.64 -16.96 -8.57
C PRO A 62 6.17 -16.42 -7.22
N LEU A 63 5.12 -17.04 -6.65
CA LEU A 63 4.60 -16.71 -5.34
C LEU A 63 5.07 -17.75 -4.31
N TYR A 64 5.36 -17.26 -3.10
CA TYR A 64 5.58 -18.09 -1.92
C TYR A 64 4.37 -17.95 -0.99
N VAL A 65 3.87 -19.06 -0.46
CA VAL A 65 2.79 -19.07 0.53
C VAL A 65 3.31 -19.74 1.78
N ASP A 66 3.69 -18.96 2.77
CA ASP A 66 4.28 -19.45 4.01
C ASP A 66 3.98 -18.53 5.20
N GLY A 67 4.70 -18.70 6.30
CA GLY A 67 4.58 -17.88 7.50
C GLY A 67 5.39 -16.59 7.49
N GLY A 68 6.22 -16.38 6.46
CA GLY A 68 7.09 -15.22 6.37
C GLY A 68 8.11 -15.11 7.51
N VAL A 69 8.48 -13.88 7.82
CA VAL A 69 9.35 -13.57 8.96
C VAL A 69 8.54 -13.64 10.26
N PRO A 70 9.04 -14.29 11.33
CA PRO A 70 8.34 -14.30 12.61
C PRO A 70 8.06 -12.89 13.14
N LEU A 71 6.82 -12.66 13.55
CA LEU A 71 6.41 -11.40 14.15
C LEU A 71 7.00 -11.25 15.57
N ASN A 72 7.16 -10.01 16.01
CA ASN A 72 7.58 -9.68 17.38
C ASN A 72 6.65 -10.27 18.46
N LEU A 73 5.42 -10.66 18.08
CA LEU A 73 4.42 -11.29 18.94
C LEU A 73 4.66 -12.80 19.14
N GLY A 74 5.69 -13.38 18.51
CA GLY A 74 6.06 -14.79 18.66
C GLY A 74 5.24 -15.76 17.80
N PHE A 75 4.51 -15.28 16.80
CA PHE A 75 3.84 -16.11 15.79
C PHE A 75 4.19 -15.62 14.38
N THR A 76 3.86 -16.43 13.37
CA THR A 76 4.01 -16.10 11.95
C THR A 76 2.67 -15.76 11.34
N LEU A 77 2.67 -15.07 10.20
CA LEU A 77 1.46 -14.81 9.42
C LEU A 77 1.02 -16.14 8.76
N PRO A 78 -0.18 -16.65 9.01
CA PRO A 78 -0.61 -17.90 8.38
C PRO A 78 -0.95 -17.66 6.91
N ASN A 79 -0.34 -18.45 6.02
CA ASN A 79 -0.64 -18.46 4.58
C ASN A 79 -0.54 -17.05 3.92
N ALA A 80 0.45 -16.26 4.30
CA ALA A 80 0.72 -15.00 3.64
C ALA A 80 1.38 -15.25 2.27
N ILE A 81 1.10 -14.37 1.33
CA ILE A 81 1.62 -14.45 -0.03
C ILE A 81 2.82 -13.53 -0.15
N TYR A 82 3.95 -14.06 -0.61
CA TYR A 82 5.19 -13.30 -0.81
C TYR A 82 5.70 -13.45 -2.22
N VAL A 83 6.48 -12.46 -2.65
CA VAL A 83 7.25 -12.45 -3.90
C VAL A 83 8.69 -12.03 -3.62
N ASP A 84 9.58 -12.40 -4.53
CA ASP A 84 10.92 -11.86 -4.61
C ASP A 84 10.96 -10.85 -5.77
N ILE A 85 11.58 -9.70 -5.53
CA ILE A 85 11.71 -8.64 -6.52
C ILE A 85 13.17 -8.17 -6.60
N ASP A 86 13.63 -7.82 -7.79
CA ASP A 86 14.92 -7.17 -7.97
C ASP A 86 14.73 -5.66 -7.92
N VAL A 87 15.45 -5.01 -6.99
CA VAL A 87 15.40 -3.58 -6.73
C VAL A 87 16.75 -2.96 -7.02
N CYS A 88 16.75 -1.95 -7.86
CA CYS A 88 17.97 -1.25 -8.27
C CYS A 88 17.91 0.23 -7.92
N ALA A 89 19.06 0.82 -7.67
CA ALA A 89 19.19 2.27 -7.79
C ALA A 89 18.92 2.69 -9.25
N PRO A 90 18.34 3.89 -9.50
CA PRO A 90 18.06 4.35 -10.85
C PRO A 90 19.28 4.25 -11.77
N GLY A 91 19.07 3.64 -12.95
CA GLY A 91 20.14 3.34 -13.90
C GLY A 91 20.80 1.96 -13.72
N GLY A 92 20.34 1.13 -12.79
CA GLY A 92 20.65 -0.30 -12.70
C GLY A 92 22.06 -0.69 -12.25
N ALA A 93 22.89 0.25 -11.78
CA ALA A 93 24.28 -0.04 -11.43
C ALA A 93 24.45 -0.77 -10.07
N THR A 94 23.48 -0.65 -9.17
CA THR A 94 23.49 -1.25 -7.84
C THR A 94 22.13 -1.85 -7.57
N CYS A 95 22.06 -3.17 -7.51
CA CYS A 95 20.79 -3.91 -7.35
C CYS A 95 20.86 -4.91 -6.21
N ALA A 96 19.69 -5.36 -5.77
CA ALA A 96 19.55 -6.48 -4.85
C ALA A 96 18.20 -7.16 -5.03
N ILE A 97 18.17 -8.48 -4.92
CA ILE A 97 16.95 -9.25 -4.80
C ILE A 97 16.47 -9.14 -3.35
N ILE A 98 15.28 -8.58 -3.17
CA ILE A 98 14.59 -8.52 -1.89
C ILE A 98 13.56 -9.65 -1.89
N ASN A 99 13.82 -10.67 -1.09
CA ASN A 99 12.93 -11.82 -0.94
C ASN A 99 11.81 -11.55 0.08
N HIS A 100 10.80 -12.41 0.10
CA HIS A 100 9.69 -12.35 1.07
C HIS A 100 9.08 -10.95 1.22
N VAL A 101 8.79 -10.30 0.10
CA VAL A 101 8.00 -9.07 0.07
C VAL A 101 6.52 -9.45 0.07
N LEU A 102 5.78 -9.02 1.10
CA LEU A 102 4.37 -9.37 1.29
C LEU A 102 3.51 -8.75 0.16
N VAL A 103 2.73 -9.57 -0.52
CA VAL A 103 1.78 -9.11 -1.54
C VAL A 103 0.50 -8.62 -0.87
N ASP A 104 0.18 -7.35 -1.07
CA ASP A 104 -1.02 -6.73 -0.51
C ASP A 104 -1.93 -6.20 -1.63
N THR A 105 -3.11 -6.79 -1.75
CA THR A 105 -4.14 -6.36 -2.70
C THR A 105 -4.99 -5.20 -2.18
N GLY A 106 -4.86 -4.86 -0.89
CA GLY A 106 -5.61 -3.81 -0.21
C GLY A 106 -4.90 -2.46 -0.14
N SER A 107 -3.60 -2.41 -0.46
CA SER A 107 -2.81 -1.18 -0.50
C SER A 107 -2.17 -0.96 -1.88
N VAL A 108 -1.46 0.15 -2.02
CA VAL A 108 -0.80 0.56 -3.27
C VAL A 108 0.61 0.99 -2.97
N GLY A 109 1.55 0.54 -3.82
CA GLY A 109 2.94 0.98 -3.79
C GLY A 109 3.89 0.02 -3.08
N LEU A 110 5.18 0.17 -3.37
CA LEU A 110 6.24 -0.63 -2.77
C LEU A 110 6.80 0.04 -1.52
N ARG A 111 6.90 -0.73 -0.46
CA ARG A 111 7.50 -0.33 0.82
C ARG A 111 8.46 -1.41 1.29
N LEU A 112 9.73 -1.06 1.46
CA LEU A 112 10.79 -1.99 1.84
C LEU A 112 11.40 -1.59 3.18
N VAL A 113 11.70 -2.56 4.01
CA VAL A 113 12.36 -2.32 5.29
C VAL A 113 13.85 -2.05 5.05
N ALA A 114 14.38 -0.94 5.59
CA ALA A 114 15.77 -0.53 5.41
C ALA A 114 16.78 -1.62 5.80
N SER A 115 16.52 -2.37 6.88
CA SER A 115 17.39 -3.46 7.32
C SER A 115 17.40 -4.63 6.34
N ALA A 116 16.29 -4.91 5.65
CA ALA A 116 16.22 -5.93 4.62
C ALA A 116 17.01 -5.52 3.37
N ILE A 117 16.89 -4.26 2.94
CA ILE A 117 17.71 -3.71 1.85
C ILE A 117 19.20 -3.81 2.20
N TYR A 118 19.59 -3.39 3.41
CA TYR A 118 20.96 -3.44 3.86
C TYR A 118 21.52 -4.88 3.93
N ALA A 119 20.70 -5.82 4.38
CA ALA A 119 21.08 -7.23 4.44
C ALA A 119 21.32 -7.84 3.05
N ALA A 120 20.50 -7.44 2.06
CA ALA A 120 20.62 -7.91 0.68
C ALA A 120 21.82 -7.25 -0.05
N ASN A 121 21.96 -5.94 0.06
CA ASN A 121 23.09 -5.18 -0.48
C ASN A 121 23.29 -3.87 0.30
N PRO A 122 24.33 -3.76 1.13
CA PRO A 122 24.59 -2.56 1.94
C PRO A 122 24.75 -1.26 1.12
N ALA A 123 25.18 -1.36 -0.13
CA ALA A 123 25.37 -0.20 -1.00
C ALA A 123 24.07 0.31 -1.62
N LEU A 124 23.02 -0.51 -1.72
CA LEU A 124 21.80 -0.17 -2.46
C LEU A 124 21.07 1.00 -1.82
N LEU A 125 20.89 0.97 -0.48
CA LEU A 125 20.20 2.04 0.22
C LEU A 125 20.87 3.42 0.00
N ALA A 126 22.18 3.46 0.03
CA ALA A 126 22.94 4.71 -0.21
C ALA A 126 22.88 5.15 -1.67
N ALA A 127 22.76 4.21 -2.61
CA ALA A 127 22.70 4.48 -4.05
C ALA A 127 21.30 4.96 -4.52
N MET A 128 20.24 4.61 -3.80
CA MET A 128 18.89 5.11 -4.11
C MET A 128 18.73 6.58 -3.68
N PRO A 129 18.46 7.52 -4.60
CA PRO A 129 18.31 8.92 -4.24
C PRO A 129 17.04 9.15 -3.40
N GLN A 130 17.13 10.06 -2.44
CA GLN A 130 15.99 10.57 -1.69
C GLN A 130 15.08 11.39 -2.62
N ALA A 131 13.78 11.11 -2.58
CA ALA A 131 12.81 11.99 -3.22
C ALA A 131 12.75 13.33 -2.48
N SER A 132 12.57 14.40 -3.24
CA SER A 132 12.49 15.75 -2.70
C SER A 132 11.13 16.37 -2.98
N THR A 133 10.64 17.13 -2.01
CA THR A 133 9.45 17.97 -2.17
C THR A 133 9.75 19.13 -3.14
N ALA A 134 8.72 19.88 -3.52
CA ALA A 134 8.87 21.08 -4.35
C ALA A 134 9.81 22.14 -3.74
N THR A 135 10.00 22.12 -2.43
CA THR A 135 10.93 23.02 -1.71
C THR A 135 12.35 22.49 -1.61
N GLY A 136 12.63 21.28 -2.14
CA GLY A 136 13.92 20.61 -2.04
C GLY A 136 14.17 19.89 -0.71
N ALA A 137 13.21 19.88 0.20
CA ALA A 137 13.28 19.08 1.42
C ALA A 137 13.10 17.59 1.10
N VAL A 138 13.65 16.71 1.96
CA VAL A 138 13.45 15.26 1.82
C VAL A 138 11.99 14.91 2.04
N THR A 139 11.48 14.00 1.23
CA THR A 139 10.13 13.47 1.38
C THR A 139 10.11 12.31 2.35
N GLY A 140 9.29 12.41 3.40
CA GLY A 140 8.91 11.30 4.26
C GLY A 140 7.47 10.85 3.97
N GLU A 141 7.18 9.58 4.21
CA GLU A 141 5.84 9.03 4.12
C GLU A 141 5.43 8.35 5.42
N CYS A 142 4.18 8.58 5.83
CA CYS A 142 3.50 7.89 6.92
C CYS A 142 2.26 7.21 6.38
N LEU A 143 2.28 5.89 6.24
CA LEU A 143 1.11 5.16 5.75
C LEU A 143 0.47 4.34 6.87
N PRO A 144 -0.83 4.57 7.17
CA PRO A 144 -1.58 3.74 8.11
C PRO A 144 -2.07 2.46 7.43
N PHE A 145 -1.90 1.33 8.15
CA PHE A 145 -2.49 0.02 7.87
C PHE A 145 -3.41 -0.37 9.01
N ALA A 146 -4.20 -1.42 8.84
CA ALA A 146 -5.04 -1.95 9.91
C ALA A 146 -4.24 -2.41 11.14
N SER A 147 -3.00 -2.84 10.94
CA SER A 147 -2.08 -3.34 11.98
C SER A 147 -1.21 -2.26 12.64
N GLY A 148 -1.10 -1.08 12.03
CA GLY A 148 -0.23 -0.01 12.51
C GLY A 148 0.15 0.97 11.42
N THR A 149 1.26 1.68 11.59
CA THR A 149 1.75 2.68 10.63
C THR A 149 3.18 2.40 10.22
N THR A 150 3.47 2.56 8.93
CA THR A 150 4.86 2.60 8.45
C THR A 150 5.33 4.04 8.36
N TRP A 151 6.60 4.27 8.65
CA TRP A 151 7.26 5.57 8.48
C TRP A 151 8.63 5.38 7.84
N GLY A 152 8.98 6.28 6.94
CA GLY A 152 10.32 6.32 6.34
C GLY A 152 10.47 7.32 5.22
N GLY A 153 11.65 7.36 4.63
CA GLY A 153 11.95 8.21 3.50
C GLY A 153 11.33 7.68 2.21
N VAL A 154 10.90 8.57 1.34
CA VAL A 154 10.57 8.21 -0.04
C VAL A 154 11.86 8.28 -0.86
N ARG A 155 12.19 7.18 -1.53
CA ARG A 155 13.35 7.08 -2.43
C ARG A 155 12.91 6.70 -3.83
N THR A 156 13.77 6.94 -4.80
CA THR A 156 13.54 6.54 -6.19
C THR A 156 14.30 5.24 -6.46
N ALA A 157 13.63 4.27 -7.09
CA ALA A 157 14.20 2.98 -7.45
C ALA A 157 13.71 2.51 -8.81
N ASP A 158 14.47 1.63 -9.43
CA ASP A 158 14.03 0.79 -10.54
C ASP A 158 13.65 -0.58 -9.98
N LEU A 159 12.51 -1.12 -10.41
CA LEU A 159 12.07 -2.46 -10.05
C LEU A 159 12.08 -3.35 -11.27
N HIS A 160 12.52 -4.59 -11.08
CA HIS A 160 12.53 -5.60 -12.12
C HIS A 160 11.86 -6.87 -11.60
N TRP A 161 11.04 -7.49 -12.44
CA TRP A 161 10.37 -8.74 -12.10
C TRP A 161 10.04 -9.57 -13.36
N GLY A 162 9.63 -10.81 -13.14
CA GLY A 162 9.29 -11.75 -14.22
C GLY A 162 10.46 -12.14 -15.11
N GLY A 163 10.18 -12.95 -16.09
CA GLY A 163 11.21 -13.47 -16.98
C GLY A 163 12.26 -14.33 -16.28
N THR A 164 13.36 -14.58 -16.98
CA THR A 164 14.52 -15.26 -16.40
C THR A 164 15.42 -14.23 -15.73
N ASN A 165 15.76 -14.44 -14.45
CA ASN A 165 16.59 -13.52 -13.66
C ASN A 165 16.05 -12.08 -13.64
N TYR A 166 14.74 -11.92 -13.44
CA TYR A 166 14.05 -10.62 -13.33
C TYR A 166 14.18 -9.71 -14.57
N SER A 167 14.40 -10.31 -15.76
CA SER A 167 14.58 -9.57 -17.01
C SER A 167 13.29 -9.28 -17.78
N GLY A 168 12.13 -9.60 -17.19
CA GLY A 168 10.84 -9.51 -17.88
C GLY A 168 10.28 -8.10 -17.92
N GLU A 169 9.79 -7.60 -16.79
CA GLU A 169 9.19 -6.29 -16.67
C GLU A 169 10.04 -5.33 -15.85
N THR A 170 9.88 -4.04 -16.10
CA THR A 170 10.58 -2.97 -15.37
C THR A 170 9.63 -1.83 -15.06
N ALA A 171 9.66 -1.35 -13.80
CA ALA A 171 9.13 -0.06 -13.41
C ALA A 171 10.29 0.86 -13.05
N ALA A 172 10.67 1.74 -13.96
CA ALA A 172 11.86 2.59 -13.82
C ALA A 172 11.57 3.89 -13.09
N GLY A 173 12.46 4.28 -12.19
CA GLY A 173 12.45 5.58 -11.52
C GLY A 173 11.22 5.83 -10.63
N ILE A 174 10.63 4.79 -10.04
CA ILE A 174 9.41 4.94 -9.26
C ILE A 174 9.69 5.35 -7.81
N PRO A 175 8.83 6.19 -7.21
CA PRO A 175 8.87 6.48 -5.79
C PRO A 175 8.48 5.23 -4.97
N ILE A 176 9.29 4.86 -4.00
CA ILE A 176 9.05 3.79 -3.03
C ILE A 176 9.28 4.31 -1.61
N GLN A 177 8.62 3.73 -0.60
CA GLN A 177 8.96 4.02 0.79
C GLN A 177 10.07 3.10 1.28
N VAL A 178 11.04 3.65 2.01
CA VAL A 178 12.01 2.88 2.79
C VAL A 178 11.65 2.99 4.26
N ILE A 179 11.02 1.93 4.79
CA ILE A 179 10.57 1.86 6.19
C ILE A 179 11.79 1.81 7.11
N GLY A 180 11.81 2.67 8.13
CA GLY A 180 12.96 2.77 9.03
C GLY A 180 14.23 3.28 8.33
N ASP A 181 14.07 4.17 7.34
CA ASP A 181 15.19 4.79 6.62
C ASP A 181 16.19 5.42 7.59
N THR A 182 17.47 5.16 7.35
CA THR A 182 18.57 5.61 8.21
C THR A 182 19.02 7.06 7.95
N ASP A 183 18.43 7.75 6.95
CA ASP A 183 18.69 9.17 6.73
C ASP A 183 18.24 9.99 7.95
N SER A 184 19.16 10.76 8.52
CA SER A 184 18.91 11.51 9.76
C SER A 184 17.72 12.49 9.69
N ARG A 185 17.34 12.93 8.48
CA ARG A 185 16.21 13.84 8.26
C ARG A 185 14.86 13.16 8.43
N VAL A 186 14.78 11.83 8.22
CA VAL A 186 13.55 11.02 8.35
C VAL A 186 13.65 9.95 9.45
N ALA A 187 14.73 9.91 10.23
CA ALA A 187 14.94 8.92 11.26
C ALA A 187 13.93 8.99 12.42
N SER A 188 13.33 10.17 12.65
CA SER A 188 12.35 10.35 13.73
C SER A 188 10.93 10.33 13.18
N ILE A 189 10.08 9.51 13.78
CA ILE A 189 8.65 9.42 13.41
C ILE A 189 7.92 10.68 13.93
N PRO A 190 7.26 11.47 13.08
CA PRO A 190 6.46 12.61 13.53
C PRO A 190 5.32 12.17 14.45
N ALA A 191 4.99 12.99 15.46
CA ALA A 191 3.91 12.70 16.40
C ALA A 191 2.55 12.50 15.70
N ALA A 192 2.29 13.25 14.62
CA ALA A 192 1.08 13.07 13.82
C ALA A 192 1.04 11.69 13.14
N CYS A 193 2.18 11.12 12.76
CA CYS A 193 2.26 9.78 12.20
C CYS A 193 2.07 8.70 13.28
N SER A 194 2.82 8.77 14.38
CA SER A 194 2.69 7.79 15.48
C SER A 194 1.32 7.83 16.15
N GLY A 195 0.59 8.93 16.02
CA GLY A 195 -0.80 9.07 16.49
C GLY A 195 -1.84 8.31 15.63
N MET A 196 -1.49 7.87 14.42
CA MET A 196 -2.39 7.11 13.53
C MET A 196 -2.36 5.59 13.77
N GLY A 197 -1.36 5.08 14.48
CA GLY A 197 -1.24 3.64 14.78
C GLY A 197 0.12 3.30 15.38
N SER A 198 0.28 2.07 15.86
CA SER A 198 1.56 1.58 16.36
C SER A 198 2.60 1.56 15.23
N PRO A 199 3.80 2.09 15.46
CA PRO A 199 4.85 2.08 14.43
C PRO A 199 5.27 0.66 14.04
N MET A 200 5.29 0.38 12.75
CA MET A 200 5.81 -0.85 12.15
C MET A 200 7.08 -0.50 11.37
N GLN A 201 8.26 -0.72 11.96
CA GLN A 201 9.53 -0.22 11.44
C GLN A 201 10.55 -1.33 11.13
N SER A 202 10.19 -2.58 11.36
CA SER A 202 11.08 -3.72 11.19
C SER A 202 10.43 -4.87 10.43
N VAL A 203 11.25 -5.80 9.95
CA VAL A 203 10.77 -7.03 9.31
C VAL A 203 9.87 -7.85 10.24
N SER A 204 10.14 -7.83 11.55
CA SER A 204 9.31 -8.53 12.54
C SER A 204 8.00 -7.81 12.87
N ASP A 205 7.87 -6.51 12.58
CA ASP A 205 6.59 -5.80 12.72
C ASP A 205 5.66 -6.12 11.54
N LEU A 206 6.25 -6.37 10.36
CA LEU A 206 5.55 -6.60 9.11
C LEU A 206 5.31 -8.08 8.80
N GLY A 207 6.15 -8.98 9.33
CA GLY A 207 6.17 -10.39 8.94
C GLY A 207 6.79 -10.63 7.55
N GLY A 208 7.53 -9.65 7.01
CA GLY A 208 8.18 -9.71 5.70
C GLY A 208 9.22 -8.62 5.51
N ASN A 209 10.00 -8.70 4.44
CA ASN A 209 11.05 -7.74 4.13
C ASN A 209 10.52 -6.43 3.52
N GLY A 210 9.23 -6.38 3.27
CA GLY A 210 8.51 -5.23 2.74
C GLY A 210 7.07 -5.61 2.39
N ILE A 211 6.36 -4.65 1.81
CA ILE A 211 5.00 -4.80 1.29
C ILE A 211 4.98 -4.28 -0.14
N ILE A 212 4.47 -5.08 -1.07
CA ILE A 212 4.15 -4.64 -2.43
C ILE A 212 2.63 -4.53 -2.57
N GLY A 213 2.15 -3.29 -2.56
CA GLY A 213 0.74 -2.97 -2.74
C GLY A 213 0.40 -2.94 -4.23
N ILE A 214 -0.46 -3.88 -4.65
CA ILE A 214 -0.89 -4.06 -6.04
C ILE A 214 -2.39 -3.76 -6.23
N GLY A 215 -2.95 -2.91 -5.37
CA GLY A 215 -4.34 -2.48 -5.43
C GLY A 215 -4.68 -1.71 -6.71
N LEU A 216 -5.93 -1.24 -6.80
CA LEU A 216 -6.51 -0.73 -8.04
C LEU A 216 -6.03 0.67 -8.48
N PHE A 217 -5.32 1.39 -7.63
CA PHE A 217 -4.92 2.76 -7.91
C PHE A 217 -3.46 2.83 -8.36
N ALA A 218 -3.14 3.84 -9.15
CA ALA A 218 -1.78 4.08 -9.63
C ALA A 218 -0.88 4.70 -8.55
N GLN A 219 -1.45 5.45 -7.60
CA GLN A 219 -0.74 6.07 -6.47
C GLN A 219 -1.46 5.73 -5.16
N ASP A 220 -0.72 5.74 -4.08
CA ASP A 220 -1.21 5.34 -2.76
C ASP A 220 -2.21 6.32 -2.12
N CYS A 221 -2.17 7.59 -2.49
CA CYS A 221 -3.03 8.62 -1.95
C CYS A 221 -3.78 9.43 -3.03
N GLY A 222 -3.26 9.50 -4.24
CA GLY A 222 -3.89 10.15 -5.39
C GLY A 222 -4.15 11.65 -5.17
N SER A 223 -5.32 12.11 -5.65
CA SER A 223 -5.70 13.52 -5.59
C SER A 223 -5.89 14.05 -4.17
N TYR A 224 -6.18 13.18 -3.20
CA TYR A 224 -6.35 13.61 -1.81
C TYR A 224 -5.07 14.25 -1.27
N CYS A 225 -3.94 13.55 -1.31
CA CYS A 225 -2.66 14.10 -0.85
C CYS A 225 -2.12 15.24 -1.72
N ALA A 226 -2.58 15.36 -2.96
CA ALA A 226 -2.21 16.49 -3.80
C ALA A 226 -2.92 17.80 -3.41
N GLN A 227 -4.02 17.73 -2.65
CA GLN A 227 -4.88 18.88 -2.35
C GLN A 227 -4.91 19.23 -0.85
N THR A 228 -4.64 18.28 0.04
CA THR A 228 -4.80 18.50 1.48
C THR A 228 -3.79 17.73 2.32
N THR A 229 -3.52 18.23 3.51
CA THR A 229 -2.74 17.58 4.56
C THR A 229 -3.60 17.23 5.79
N ALA A 230 -4.94 17.19 5.64
CA ALA A 230 -5.86 16.95 6.76
C ALA A 230 -5.65 15.57 7.40
N THR A 231 -5.34 14.55 6.61
CA THR A 231 -4.73 13.30 7.07
C THR A 231 -3.33 13.26 6.50
N PRO A 232 -2.29 13.54 7.29
CA PRO A 232 -0.96 13.76 6.76
C PRO A 232 -0.28 12.42 6.41
N ILE A 233 -0.20 12.12 5.14
CA ILE A 233 0.53 10.96 4.60
C ILE A 233 1.95 11.37 4.24
N TYR A 234 2.13 12.50 3.56
CA TYR A 234 3.43 12.99 3.12
C TYR A 234 3.94 14.14 3.97
N TYR A 235 5.27 14.16 4.14
CA TYR A 235 5.98 15.13 4.97
C TYR A 235 7.18 15.68 4.21
N GLN A 236 7.46 16.96 4.42
CA GLN A 236 8.75 17.55 4.10
C GLN A 236 9.63 17.49 5.34
N CYS A 237 10.83 16.94 5.18
CA CYS A 237 11.75 16.66 6.28
C CYS A 237 13.09 17.38 6.08
N GLY A 238 13.61 17.94 7.16
CA GLY A 238 14.91 18.63 7.20
C GLY A 238 15.51 18.59 8.59
N SER A 239 16.53 19.42 8.85
CA SER A 239 17.21 19.47 10.15
C SER A 239 16.31 19.92 11.31
N ALA A 240 15.20 20.61 11.03
CA ALA A 240 14.21 21.06 12.01
C ALA A 240 13.12 20.00 12.29
N GLY A 241 13.18 18.83 11.66
CA GLY A 241 12.18 17.77 11.72
C GLY A 241 11.30 17.71 10.49
N CYS A 242 10.15 17.02 10.62
CA CYS A 242 9.22 16.79 9.53
C CYS A 242 7.89 17.51 9.77
N SER A 243 7.34 18.11 8.72
CA SER A 243 6.01 18.73 8.74
C SER A 243 5.16 18.23 7.58
N PRO A 244 3.82 18.09 7.74
CA PRO A 244 2.94 17.67 6.66
C PRO A 244 3.06 18.55 5.42
N VAL A 245 2.98 17.93 4.25
CA VAL A 245 3.02 18.61 2.96
C VAL A 245 2.06 17.94 1.97
N THR A 246 1.49 18.72 1.07
CA THR A 246 0.80 18.15 -0.10
C THR A 246 1.81 17.58 -1.08
N MET A 247 1.47 16.46 -1.72
CA MET A 247 2.37 15.76 -2.64
C MET A 247 1.69 15.55 -3.99
N SER A 248 2.33 16.02 -5.06
CA SER A 248 1.80 15.79 -6.42
C SER A 248 1.72 14.28 -6.71
N THR A 249 0.75 13.87 -7.50
CA THR A 249 0.53 12.43 -7.82
C THR A 249 1.77 11.76 -8.40
N SER A 250 2.56 12.47 -9.20
CA SER A 250 3.80 11.95 -9.79
C SER A 250 4.95 11.75 -8.78
N GLN A 251 4.83 12.29 -7.57
CA GLN A 251 5.84 12.17 -6.51
C GLN A 251 5.40 11.23 -5.38
N GLN A 252 4.17 10.74 -5.44
CA GLN A 252 3.62 9.79 -4.46
C GLN A 252 4.16 8.40 -4.72
N VAL A 253 4.20 7.58 -3.67
CA VAL A 253 4.54 6.16 -3.79
C VAL A 253 3.58 5.50 -4.76
N SER A 254 4.12 4.87 -5.79
CA SER A 254 3.35 4.39 -6.93
C SER A 254 3.19 2.87 -6.94
N ASN A 255 2.10 2.43 -7.54
CA ASN A 255 1.86 1.03 -7.82
C ASN A 255 2.88 0.52 -8.86
N PRO A 256 3.73 -0.44 -8.53
CA PRO A 256 4.71 -0.95 -9.48
C PRO A 256 4.06 -1.48 -10.75
N VAL A 257 2.91 -2.18 -10.63
CA VAL A 257 2.19 -2.72 -11.78
C VAL A 257 1.73 -1.62 -12.73
N SER A 258 1.17 -0.52 -12.21
CA SER A 258 0.75 0.61 -13.06
C SER A 258 1.92 1.36 -13.70
N SER A 259 3.12 1.13 -13.21
CA SER A 259 4.37 1.73 -13.70
C SER A 259 5.18 0.77 -14.56
N ALA A 260 4.69 -0.45 -14.80
CA ALA A 260 5.32 -1.41 -15.68
C ALA A 260 5.50 -0.89 -17.11
N ALA A 261 6.58 -1.23 -17.74
CA ALA A 261 6.92 -0.74 -19.08
C ALA A 261 5.95 -1.25 -20.16
N THR A 262 5.41 -2.48 -20.00
CA THR A 262 4.52 -3.11 -20.97
C THR A 262 3.17 -3.50 -20.36
N ASP A 263 3.14 -4.35 -19.36
CA ASP A 263 1.92 -4.94 -18.79
C ASP A 263 1.39 -4.14 -17.56
N SER A 264 0.95 -2.89 -17.80
CA SER A 264 0.57 -1.94 -16.75
C SER A 264 -0.92 -1.91 -16.40
N ASN A 265 -1.70 -2.88 -16.87
CA ASN A 265 -3.17 -2.86 -16.83
C ASN A 265 -3.80 -3.63 -15.66
N GLY A 266 -3.00 -4.21 -14.78
CA GLY A 266 -3.47 -4.93 -13.59
C GLY A 266 -2.64 -6.16 -13.28
N SER A 267 -3.03 -6.87 -12.21
CA SER A 267 -2.37 -8.08 -11.75
C SER A 267 -3.38 -9.22 -11.56
N MET A 268 -2.92 -10.44 -11.75
CA MET A 268 -3.67 -11.66 -11.47
C MET A 268 -2.85 -12.52 -10.50
N ILE A 269 -3.48 -12.96 -9.42
CA ILE A 269 -2.89 -13.91 -8.49
C ILE A 269 -3.53 -15.27 -8.79
N SER A 270 -2.71 -16.25 -9.15
CA SER A 270 -3.12 -17.63 -9.37
C SER A 270 -2.53 -18.50 -8.26
N LEU A 271 -3.39 -19.13 -7.49
CA LEU A 271 -3.00 -20.09 -6.46
C LEU A 271 -3.45 -21.49 -6.89
N PRO A 272 -2.71 -22.57 -6.54
CA PRO A 272 -3.13 -23.93 -6.84
C PRO A 272 -4.45 -24.26 -6.15
N ALA A 273 -5.25 -25.18 -6.74
CA ALA A 273 -6.50 -25.63 -6.16
C ALA A 273 -6.27 -26.17 -4.74
N GLY A 274 -7.12 -25.74 -3.79
CA GLY A 274 -6.95 -25.99 -2.37
C GLY A 274 -6.90 -27.49 -2.02
N GLY A 275 -6.09 -27.81 -1.01
CA GLY A 275 -5.95 -29.16 -0.44
C GLY A 275 -4.52 -29.59 -0.12
N ALA A 276 -3.51 -28.97 -0.71
CA ALA A 276 -2.11 -29.20 -0.33
C ALA A 276 -1.52 -27.93 0.28
N VAL A 277 -0.85 -28.07 1.41
CA VAL A 277 0.02 -27.01 1.91
C VAL A 277 1.13 -26.85 0.88
N GLN A 278 1.11 -25.76 0.14
CA GLN A 278 2.16 -25.44 -0.81
C GLN A 278 3.21 -24.62 -0.08
N SER A 279 4.40 -25.17 0.04
CA SER A 279 5.56 -24.44 0.57
C SER A 279 6.16 -23.48 -0.47
N ASN A 280 5.77 -23.61 -1.74
CA ASN A 280 6.23 -22.78 -2.86
C ASN A 280 5.00 -22.59 -3.75
N GLY A 281 4.25 -21.51 -3.48
CA GLY A 281 3.08 -21.18 -4.27
C GLY A 281 3.47 -20.83 -5.71
N LEU A 282 2.87 -21.47 -6.66
CA LEU A 282 2.75 -21.06 -8.06
C LEU A 282 1.27 -20.92 -8.36
#